data_a6df12edb932a1267f6c6706bcbb1822
#
_entry.id   a6df12edb932a1267f6c6706bcbb1822
#
_cell.length_a   1.000
_cell.length_b   1.000
_cell.length_c   1.000
_cell.angle_alpha   90.00
_cell.angle_beta   90.00
_cell.angle_gamma   90.00
#
_symmetry.space_group_name_H-M   'P 1'
#
loop_
_entity.id
_entity.type
_entity.pdbx_description
1 polymer ?
#
loop_
_entity_poly.entity_id
_entity_poly.type
_entity_poly.pdbx_seq_one_letter_code
_entity_poly.pdbx_strand_id
1 'polypeptide(L)'
;MVKLSAFADEVDPDFGEQVTFLQEHGIGFLEIRFVDGKNVLDLSKGRLVEVKNLLEDNGIGVSAIASPIGKIAIDEPFDPHLEKFKRAVELAEYLDAPLIRVFSYYPPDGQDIHRWRGEVLDRMARKAELLEGKNIILVHENETGIFGHSAENCRDIVESVGSPKLRLAYDPANFVWGQNIRDNVRSCWPLLKPYVSHVHIKDWKLGSRSVGSLPGEGDGQIPDLLRELAATGYEGFLTLEPHLREGGQFGGDSGPELFERAITMVRMLCSDAGIECG
;
A
#
# COMPACT_ATOMS: atom_id res chain seq x y z
N MET A 1 2.80 14.81 -13.14
CA MET A 1 3.70 13.65 -13.30
C MET A 1 3.48 12.69 -12.16
N VAL A 2 3.17 11.43 -12.44
CA VAL A 2 2.98 10.37 -11.45
C VAL A 2 4.36 9.83 -11.01
N LYS A 3 4.50 9.52 -9.73
CA LYS A 3 5.76 9.03 -9.15
C LYS A 3 5.73 7.50 -9.04
N LEU A 4 6.74 6.83 -9.59
CA LEU A 4 6.88 5.38 -9.39
C LEU A 4 7.50 5.10 -8.02
N SER A 5 6.92 4.15 -7.33
CA SER A 5 7.40 3.59 -6.07
C SER A 5 7.36 2.07 -6.13
N ALA A 6 8.01 1.38 -5.20
CA ALA A 6 8.03 -0.07 -5.17
C ALA A 6 8.15 -0.62 -3.75
N PHE A 7 7.63 -1.83 -3.55
CA PHE A 7 7.97 -2.71 -2.44
C PHE A 7 9.24 -3.48 -2.80
N ALA A 8 10.41 -2.85 -2.63
CA ALA A 8 11.68 -3.43 -3.06
C ALA A 8 12.12 -4.65 -2.24
N ASP A 9 11.50 -4.90 -1.09
CA ASP A 9 11.67 -6.14 -0.32
C ASP A 9 11.15 -7.39 -1.04
N GLU A 10 10.37 -7.23 -2.13
CA GLU A 10 10.03 -8.31 -3.05
C GLU A 10 11.16 -8.67 -4.03
N VAL A 11 12.14 -7.79 -4.16
CA VAL A 11 13.33 -8.02 -5.02
C VAL A 11 14.38 -8.81 -4.27
N ASP A 12 14.78 -8.32 -3.09
CA ASP A 12 15.80 -8.93 -2.26
C ASP A 12 15.56 -8.57 -0.78
N PRO A 13 15.85 -9.48 0.18
CA PRO A 13 15.80 -9.16 1.60
C PRO A 13 16.89 -8.17 2.04
N ASP A 14 18.06 -8.13 1.39
CA ASP A 14 19.15 -7.19 1.71
C ASP A 14 18.77 -5.77 1.28
N PHE A 15 18.85 -4.82 2.21
CA PHE A 15 18.41 -3.45 1.94
C PHE A 15 19.33 -2.69 0.97
N GLY A 16 20.60 -3.02 0.92
CA GLY A 16 21.54 -2.46 -0.07
C GLY A 16 21.17 -2.88 -1.47
N GLU A 17 20.84 -4.15 -1.68
CA GLU A 17 20.37 -4.68 -2.96
C GLU A 17 19.02 -4.05 -3.38
N GLN A 18 18.09 -3.85 -2.42
CA GLN A 18 16.84 -3.13 -2.67
C GLN A 18 17.09 -1.73 -3.26
N VAL A 19 17.96 -0.95 -2.61
CA VAL A 19 18.28 0.42 -3.02
C VAL A 19 19.02 0.44 -4.37
N THR A 20 19.98 -0.46 -4.56
CA THR A 20 20.70 -0.61 -5.82
C THR A 20 19.75 -0.91 -6.97
N PHE A 21 18.84 -1.86 -6.78
CA PHE A 21 17.84 -2.22 -7.77
C PHE A 21 16.94 -1.03 -8.15
N LEU A 22 16.44 -0.28 -7.16
CA LEU A 22 15.62 0.91 -7.43
C LEU A 22 16.36 1.95 -8.25
N GLN A 23 17.64 2.20 -7.92
CA GLN A 23 18.49 3.15 -8.63
C GLN A 23 18.74 2.71 -10.08
N GLU A 24 19.13 1.46 -10.29
CA GLU A 24 19.40 0.90 -11.63
C GLU A 24 18.17 0.95 -12.54
N HIS A 25 16.97 0.82 -11.98
CA HIS A 25 15.72 0.86 -12.73
C HIS A 25 15.04 2.23 -12.73
N GLY A 26 15.69 3.28 -12.18
CA GLY A 26 15.16 4.64 -12.16
C GLY A 26 13.84 4.77 -11.43
N ILE A 27 13.66 4.02 -10.32
CA ILE A 27 12.54 4.15 -9.41
C ILE A 27 12.93 5.09 -8.28
N GLY A 28 12.31 6.28 -8.25
CA GLY A 28 12.69 7.35 -7.32
C GLY A 28 12.14 7.20 -5.89
N PHE A 29 11.24 6.24 -5.64
CA PHE A 29 10.59 6.10 -4.33
C PHE A 29 10.47 4.65 -3.88
N LEU A 30 10.54 4.46 -2.58
CA LEU A 30 10.35 3.19 -1.87
C LEU A 30 9.11 3.26 -0.97
N GLU A 31 8.21 2.31 -1.07
CA GLU A 31 7.24 2.03 -0.02
C GLU A 31 7.88 1.03 0.95
N ILE A 32 8.39 1.55 2.08
CA ILE A 32 9.25 0.77 2.96
C ILE A 32 8.46 -0.14 3.90
N ARG A 33 8.66 -1.46 3.76
CA ARG A 33 8.01 -2.52 4.55
C ARG A 33 9.03 -3.32 5.35
N PHE A 34 9.97 -3.96 4.68
CA PHE A 34 11.02 -4.75 5.30
C PHE A 34 12.42 -4.26 4.92
N VAL A 35 13.30 -4.30 5.90
CA VAL A 35 14.74 -3.99 5.80
C VAL A 35 15.49 -5.15 6.43
N ASP A 36 16.34 -5.84 5.68
CA ASP A 36 17.08 -7.03 6.13
C ASP A 36 16.15 -8.11 6.75
N GLY A 37 14.98 -8.30 6.15
CA GLY A 37 13.96 -9.24 6.63
C GLY A 37 13.22 -8.83 7.91
N LYS A 38 13.45 -7.61 8.44
CA LYS A 38 12.74 -7.07 9.60
C LYS A 38 11.74 -6.00 9.19
N ASN A 39 10.57 -6.01 9.83
CA ASN A 39 9.60 -4.93 9.62
C ASN A 39 10.23 -3.58 10.00
N VAL A 40 9.97 -2.56 9.20
CA VAL A 40 10.53 -1.21 9.39
C VAL A 40 10.21 -0.63 10.78
N LEU A 41 9.06 -0.99 11.37
CA LEU A 41 8.67 -0.54 12.71
C LEU A 41 9.59 -1.08 13.82
N ASP A 42 10.24 -2.23 13.57
CA ASP A 42 11.05 -2.95 14.55
C ASP A 42 12.56 -2.63 14.43
N LEU A 43 12.92 -1.70 13.56
CA LEU A 43 14.31 -1.29 13.38
C LEU A 43 14.84 -0.50 14.58
N SER A 44 16.09 -0.78 14.95
CA SER A 44 16.81 0.02 15.93
C SER A 44 17.09 1.44 15.40
N LYS A 45 17.28 2.39 16.32
CA LYS A 45 17.66 3.76 15.96
C LYS A 45 18.92 3.82 15.11
N GLY A 46 19.95 3.00 15.44
CA GLY A 46 21.18 2.94 14.66
C GLY A 46 20.93 2.48 13.22
N ARG A 47 20.16 1.39 13.04
CA ARG A 47 19.84 0.90 11.70
C ARG A 47 19.01 1.88 10.89
N LEU A 48 18.10 2.64 11.52
CA LEU A 48 17.33 3.69 10.84
C LEU A 48 18.21 4.83 10.32
N VAL A 49 19.28 5.20 11.04
CA VAL A 49 20.24 6.18 10.54
C VAL A 49 20.94 5.66 9.28
N GLU A 50 21.39 4.40 9.29
CA GLU A 50 22.02 3.77 8.12
C GLU A 50 21.05 3.70 6.92
N VAL A 51 19.79 3.31 7.16
CA VAL A 51 18.71 3.28 6.15
C VAL A 51 18.51 4.66 5.53
N LYS A 52 18.35 5.70 6.36
CA LYS A 52 18.15 7.07 5.88
C LYS A 52 19.33 7.55 5.04
N ASN A 53 20.56 7.36 5.53
CA ASN A 53 21.76 7.76 4.80
C ASN A 53 21.85 7.06 3.44
N LEU A 54 21.60 5.75 3.40
CA LEU A 54 21.65 4.98 2.15
C LEU A 54 20.61 5.47 1.13
N LEU A 55 19.38 5.78 1.58
CA LEU A 55 18.34 6.34 0.73
C LEU A 55 18.74 7.73 0.20
N GLU A 56 19.23 8.63 1.07
CA GLU A 56 19.66 9.98 0.71
C GLU A 56 20.84 9.96 -0.27
N ASP A 57 21.86 9.13 -0.01
CA ASP A 57 23.05 8.99 -0.87
C ASP A 57 22.70 8.50 -2.27
N ASN A 58 21.58 7.77 -2.43
CA ASN A 58 21.11 7.26 -3.71
C ASN A 58 19.93 8.05 -4.31
N GLY A 59 19.50 9.13 -3.66
CA GLY A 59 18.40 9.97 -4.13
C GLY A 59 17.03 9.28 -4.15
N ILE A 60 16.83 8.26 -3.29
CA ILE A 60 15.58 7.52 -3.15
C ILE A 60 14.73 8.12 -2.02
N GLY A 61 13.53 8.60 -2.34
CA GLY A 61 12.56 9.04 -1.34
C GLY A 61 11.72 7.90 -0.78
N VAL A 62 11.03 8.15 0.33
CA VAL A 62 10.05 7.19 0.88
C VAL A 62 8.64 7.67 0.55
N SER A 63 7.89 6.86 -0.20
CA SER A 63 6.50 7.16 -0.58
C SER A 63 5.53 6.92 0.57
N ALA A 64 5.71 5.83 1.29
CA ALA A 64 4.88 5.46 2.44
C ALA A 64 5.64 4.54 3.41
N ILE A 65 5.24 4.62 4.68
CA ILE A 65 5.54 3.57 5.66
C ILE A 65 4.50 2.45 5.48
N ALA A 66 4.92 1.33 4.93
CA ALA A 66 4.06 0.16 4.71
C ALA A 66 3.83 -0.62 6.00
N SER A 67 3.13 0.01 6.93
CA SER A 67 2.90 -0.55 8.26
C SER A 67 1.87 -1.70 8.25
N PRO A 68 1.95 -2.67 9.19
CA PRO A 68 0.93 -3.67 9.42
C PRO A 68 -0.17 -3.17 10.37
N ILE A 69 -0.24 -1.88 10.65
CA ILE A 69 -1.20 -1.29 11.59
C ILE A 69 -2.64 -1.56 11.15
N GLY A 70 -3.40 -2.24 11.99
CA GLY A 70 -4.76 -2.70 11.69
C GLY A 70 -4.85 -4.17 11.24
N LYS A 71 -3.73 -4.87 11.01
CA LYS A 71 -3.71 -6.34 10.79
C LYS A 71 -3.67 -7.11 12.13
N ILE A 72 -4.60 -6.80 13.01
CA ILE A 72 -4.88 -7.50 14.28
C ILE A 72 -6.38 -7.73 14.41
N ALA A 73 -6.81 -8.61 15.31
CA ALA A 73 -8.22 -8.77 15.64
C ALA A 73 -8.75 -7.51 16.34
N ILE A 74 -10.02 -7.15 16.04
CA ILE A 74 -10.61 -5.90 16.56
C ILE A 74 -10.82 -5.93 18.08
N ASP A 75 -10.93 -7.11 18.69
CA ASP A 75 -11.06 -7.31 20.13
C ASP A 75 -9.73 -7.31 20.89
N GLU A 76 -8.59 -7.26 20.18
CA GLU A 76 -7.30 -7.06 20.82
C GLU A 76 -7.18 -5.65 21.45
N PRO A 77 -6.42 -5.51 22.56
CA PRO A 77 -6.24 -4.23 23.23
C PRO A 77 -5.71 -3.13 22.27
N PHE A 78 -6.40 -2.00 22.23
CA PHE A 78 -6.06 -0.93 21.29
C PHE A 78 -4.82 -0.13 21.71
N ASP A 79 -4.61 0.13 23.01
CA ASP A 79 -3.51 1.00 23.46
C ASP A 79 -2.12 0.50 23.04
N PRO A 80 -1.75 -0.79 23.18
CA PRO A 80 -0.48 -1.28 22.66
C PRO A 80 -0.35 -1.15 21.15
N HIS A 81 -1.47 -1.30 20.42
CA HIS A 81 -1.49 -1.15 18.97
C HIS A 81 -1.36 0.32 18.56
N LEU A 82 -1.93 1.24 19.35
CA LEU A 82 -1.77 2.68 19.15
C LEU A 82 -0.32 3.14 19.37
N GLU A 83 0.40 2.53 20.33
CA GLU A 83 1.84 2.82 20.51
C GLU A 83 2.67 2.38 19.28
N LYS A 84 2.35 1.22 18.69
CA LYS A 84 2.96 0.82 17.41
C LYS A 84 2.63 1.80 16.28
N PHE A 85 1.41 2.33 16.25
CA PHE A 85 1.05 3.37 15.29
C PHE A 85 1.84 4.67 15.51
N LYS A 86 2.03 5.12 16.76
CA LYS A 86 2.89 6.27 17.07
C LYS A 86 4.31 6.06 16.56
N ARG A 87 4.82 4.82 16.67
CA ARG A 87 6.12 4.46 16.07
C ARG A 87 6.13 4.62 14.56
N ALA A 88 5.06 4.23 13.85
CA ALA A 88 4.95 4.46 12.42
C ALA A 88 4.95 5.96 12.06
N VAL A 89 4.32 6.80 12.89
CA VAL A 89 4.33 8.27 12.73
C VAL A 89 5.74 8.84 12.91
N GLU A 90 6.47 8.42 13.96
CA GLU A 90 7.87 8.83 14.18
C GLU A 90 8.76 8.47 12.97
N LEU A 91 8.55 7.27 12.40
CA LEU A 91 9.31 6.84 11.22
C LEU A 91 8.95 7.65 9.97
N ALA A 92 7.67 7.94 9.77
CA ALA A 92 7.22 8.77 8.66
C ALA A 92 7.82 10.18 8.74
N GLU A 93 7.85 10.79 9.94
CA GLU A 93 8.52 12.08 10.17
C GLU A 93 10.04 11.98 9.96
N TYR A 94 10.67 10.91 10.42
CA TYR A 94 12.13 10.74 10.32
C TYR A 94 12.60 10.49 8.88
N LEU A 95 11.82 9.73 8.09
CA LEU A 95 12.13 9.36 6.70
C LEU A 95 11.46 10.30 5.67
N ASP A 96 10.83 11.38 6.13
CA ASP A 96 10.09 12.33 5.28
C ASP A 96 9.01 11.67 4.41
N ALA A 97 8.41 10.56 4.90
CA ALA A 97 7.37 9.83 4.21
C ALA A 97 6.00 10.54 4.35
N PRO A 98 5.35 10.90 3.24
CA PRO A 98 4.06 11.60 3.30
C PRO A 98 2.88 10.71 3.68
N LEU A 99 3.03 9.40 3.56
CA LEU A 99 1.95 8.43 3.74
C LEU A 99 2.32 7.36 4.77
N ILE A 100 1.29 6.89 5.50
CA ILE A 100 1.36 5.68 6.32
C ILE A 100 0.22 4.77 5.88
N ARG A 101 0.53 3.57 5.38
CA ARG A 101 -0.48 2.56 5.08
C ARG A 101 -1.01 1.92 6.35
N VAL A 102 -2.33 1.75 6.41
CA VAL A 102 -3.05 1.11 7.53
C VAL A 102 -4.18 0.20 7.03
N PHE A 103 -4.68 -0.64 7.92
CA PHE A 103 -5.78 -1.58 7.70
C PHE A 103 -6.89 -1.38 8.75
N SER A 104 -8.03 -2.06 8.58
CA SER A 104 -9.24 -1.86 9.38
C SER A 104 -9.69 -3.10 10.17
N TYR A 105 -8.74 -3.86 10.66
CA TYR A 105 -8.91 -4.97 11.61
C TYR A 105 -9.63 -6.21 11.08
N TYR A 106 -9.22 -7.37 11.59
CA TYR A 106 -9.91 -8.64 11.39
C TYR A 106 -11.05 -8.81 12.42
N PRO A 107 -12.14 -9.56 12.09
CA PRO A 107 -13.11 -9.95 13.09
C PRO A 107 -12.48 -10.95 14.07
N PRO A 108 -12.99 -11.02 15.31
CA PRO A 108 -12.73 -12.16 16.17
C PRO A 108 -13.24 -13.46 15.54
N ASP A 109 -12.64 -14.59 15.90
CA ASP A 109 -12.97 -15.90 15.34
C ASP A 109 -14.47 -16.17 15.30
N GLY A 110 -14.99 -16.50 14.12
CA GLY A 110 -16.38 -16.85 13.89
C GLY A 110 -17.38 -15.69 13.99
N GLN A 111 -16.92 -14.45 14.12
CA GLN A 111 -17.78 -13.28 14.19
C GLN A 111 -17.85 -12.52 12.87
N ASP A 112 -18.97 -11.82 12.66
CA ASP A 112 -19.14 -10.87 11.58
C ASP A 112 -18.47 -9.54 11.94
N ILE A 113 -17.52 -9.08 11.13
CA ILE A 113 -16.79 -7.82 11.32
C ILE A 113 -17.73 -6.60 11.33
N HIS A 114 -18.87 -6.66 10.65
CA HIS A 114 -19.83 -5.55 10.60
C HIS A 114 -20.42 -5.18 11.98
N ARG A 115 -20.42 -6.12 12.93
CA ARG A 115 -20.80 -5.84 14.32
C ARG A 115 -19.85 -4.87 15.02
N TRP A 116 -18.62 -4.80 14.52
CA TRP A 116 -17.54 -4.00 15.08
C TRP A 116 -17.35 -2.65 14.38
N ARG A 117 -18.24 -2.30 13.45
CA ARG A 117 -18.15 -1.05 12.68
C ARG A 117 -17.84 0.17 13.57
N GLY A 118 -18.57 0.33 14.69
CA GLY A 118 -18.36 1.47 15.60
C GLY A 118 -16.94 1.53 16.16
N GLU A 119 -16.42 0.40 16.63
CA GLU A 119 -15.06 0.29 17.16
C GLU A 119 -13.99 0.52 16.08
N VAL A 120 -14.20 -0.02 14.86
CA VAL A 120 -13.32 0.23 13.73
C VAL A 120 -13.22 1.71 13.43
N LEU A 121 -14.36 2.40 13.32
CA LEU A 121 -14.41 3.83 13.03
C LEU A 121 -13.78 4.67 14.14
N ASP A 122 -14.02 4.36 15.41
CA ASP A 122 -13.39 5.04 16.55
C ASP A 122 -11.86 4.90 16.49
N ARG A 123 -11.35 3.68 16.31
CA ARG A 123 -9.91 3.44 16.22
C ARG A 123 -9.27 4.12 15.00
N MET A 124 -9.97 4.22 13.88
CA MET A 124 -9.49 4.94 12.69
C MET A 124 -9.48 6.45 12.94
N ALA A 125 -10.53 6.99 13.56
CA ALA A 125 -10.60 8.40 13.93
C ALA A 125 -9.47 8.80 14.88
N ARG A 126 -9.24 8.03 15.95
CA ARG A 126 -8.16 8.29 16.92
C ARG A 126 -6.77 8.26 16.27
N LYS A 127 -6.54 7.42 15.26
CA LYS A 127 -5.29 7.45 14.49
C LYS A 127 -5.19 8.71 13.62
N ALA A 128 -6.27 9.11 12.98
CA ALA A 128 -6.28 10.31 12.15
C ALA A 128 -6.06 11.60 12.98
N GLU A 129 -6.64 11.68 14.18
CA GLU A 129 -6.43 12.80 15.13
C GLU A 129 -4.95 12.99 15.50
N LEU A 130 -4.18 11.90 15.66
CA LEU A 130 -2.74 11.97 15.96
C LEU A 130 -1.91 12.58 14.83
N LEU A 131 -2.47 12.73 13.64
CA LEU A 131 -1.83 13.35 12.49
C LEU A 131 -2.24 14.82 12.26
N GLU A 132 -3.08 15.39 13.12
CA GLU A 132 -3.44 16.80 13.03
C GLU A 132 -2.17 17.68 13.14
N GLY A 133 -2.05 18.64 12.24
CA GLY A 133 -0.87 19.50 12.15
C GLY A 133 0.37 18.87 11.52
N LYS A 134 0.36 17.58 11.16
CA LYS A 134 1.48 16.89 10.48
C LYS A 134 1.25 16.81 8.97
N ASN A 135 2.34 16.78 8.19
CA ASN A 135 2.29 16.58 6.73
C ASN A 135 2.26 15.08 6.37
N ILE A 136 1.49 14.30 7.12
CA ILE A 136 1.33 12.86 6.93
C ILE A 136 -0.15 12.56 6.76
N ILE A 137 -0.47 11.61 5.88
CA ILE A 137 -1.82 11.11 5.61
C ILE A 137 -1.83 9.61 5.82
N LEU A 138 -2.86 9.10 6.48
CA LEU A 138 -3.17 7.68 6.50
C LEU A 138 -3.78 7.27 5.17
N VAL A 139 -3.30 6.17 4.60
CA VAL A 139 -3.93 5.53 3.46
C VAL A 139 -4.39 4.14 3.87
N HIS A 140 -5.72 3.97 3.96
CA HIS A 140 -6.33 2.68 4.26
C HIS A 140 -6.36 1.84 2.98
N GLU A 141 -5.72 0.68 3.02
CA GLU A 141 -5.73 -0.28 1.90
C GLU A 141 -6.93 -1.22 2.00
N ASN A 142 -7.65 -1.41 0.88
CA ASN A 142 -8.62 -2.48 0.76
C ASN A 142 -7.92 -3.84 0.77
N GLU A 143 -8.26 -4.68 1.76
CA GLU A 143 -7.57 -5.95 2.01
C GLU A 143 -8.58 -7.03 2.39
N THR A 144 -8.24 -8.28 2.11
CA THR A 144 -9.11 -9.43 2.40
C THR A 144 -9.26 -9.68 3.89
N GLY A 145 -10.49 -9.96 4.32
CA GLY A 145 -10.80 -10.41 5.69
C GLY A 145 -10.91 -9.32 6.74
N ILE A 146 -10.58 -8.07 6.43
CA ILE A 146 -10.74 -6.92 7.33
C ILE A 146 -12.08 -6.20 7.08
N PHE A 147 -12.47 -5.24 7.94
CA PHE A 147 -13.70 -4.46 7.75
C PHE A 147 -13.74 -3.78 6.38
N GLY A 148 -12.67 -3.08 6.00
CA GLY A 148 -12.54 -2.36 4.74
C GLY A 148 -12.08 -3.26 3.59
N HIS A 149 -12.67 -4.45 3.44
CA HIS A 149 -12.39 -5.30 2.28
C HIS A 149 -13.20 -4.88 1.05
N SER A 150 -14.45 -4.47 1.21
CA SER A 150 -15.30 -4.04 0.10
C SER A 150 -15.21 -2.55 -0.18
N ALA A 151 -15.57 -2.14 -1.39
CA ALA A 151 -15.57 -0.73 -1.78
C ALA A 151 -16.51 0.10 -0.90
N GLU A 152 -17.69 -0.45 -0.56
CA GLU A 152 -18.67 0.20 0.30
C GLU A 152 -18.11 0.43 1.69
N ASN A 153 -17.43 -0.56 2.27
CA ASN A 153 -16.84 -0.44 3.61
C ASN A 153 -15.64 0.50 3.61
N CYS A 154 -14.80 0.49 2.57
CA CYS A 154 -13.71 1.47 2.41
C CYS A 154 -14.26 2.90 2.36
N ARG A 155 -15.33 3.13 1.59
CA ARG A 155 -16.02 4.42 1.55
C ARG A 155 -16.61 4.79 2.89
N ASP A 156 -17.28 3.85 3.57
CA ASP A 156 -17.87 4.07 4.90
C ASP A 156 -16.83 4.52 5.93
N ILE A 157 -15.63 3.93 5.93
CA ILE A 157 -14.53 4.34 6.80
C ILE A 157 -14.18 5.81 6.59
N VAL A 158 -13.89 6.22 5.36
CA VAL A 158 -13.41 7.60 5.09
C VAL A 158 -14.50 8.64 5.27
N GLU A 159 -15.74 8.34 4.88
CA GLU A 159 -16.88 9.25 5.03
C GLU A 159 -17.29 9.41 6.49
N SER A 160 -17.36 8.31 7.25
CA SER A 160 -17.80 8.35 8.65
C SER A 160 -16.76 8.95 9.58
N VAL A 161 -15.47 8.70 9.34
CA VAL A 161 -14.38 9.37 10.08
C VAL A 161 -14.28 10.84 9.69
N GLY A 162 -14.50 11.18 8.42
CA GLY A 162 -14.59 12.56 7.93
C GLY A 162 -13.31 13.38 8.07
N SER A 163 -12.15 12.76 8.32
CA SER A 163 -10.87 13.44 8.49
C SER A 163 -10.13 13.59 7.17
N PRO A 164 -9.55 14.77 6.87
CA PRO A 164 -8.66 14.93 5.72
C PRO A 164 -7.36 14.13 5.86
N LYS A 165 -7.06 13.63 7.07
CA LYS A 165 -5.89 12.80 7.37
C LYS A 165 -6.10 11.32 7.07
N LEU A 166 -7.29 10.91 6.63
CA LEU A 166 -7.59 9.53 6.26
C LEU A 166 -8.06 9.48 4.80
N ARG A 167 -7.34 8.74 3.99
CA ARG A 167 -7.56 8.51 2.56
C ARG A 167 -7.47 7.02 2.27
N LEU A 168 -7.52 6.65 0.99
CA LEU A 168 -7.46 5.25 0.55
C LEU A 168 -6.20 4.98 -0.26
N ALA A 169 -5.63 3.79 -0.06
CA ALA A 169 -4.76 3.12 -0.99
C ALA A 169 -5.61 2.11 -1.78
N TYR A 170 -5.64 2.25 -3.10
CA TYR A 170 -6.41 1.37 -3.97
C TYR A 170 -5.54 0.22 -4.47
N ASP A 171 -5.88 -1.00 -4.09
CA ASP A 171 -5.27 -2.23 -4.59
C ASP A 171 -6.28 -3.02 -5.43
N PRO A 172 -6.14 -3.06 -6.76
CA PRO A 172 -7.07 -3.77 -7.63
C PRO A 172 -7.02 -5.29 -7.47
N ALA A 173 -5.84 -5.86 -7.15
CA ALA A 173 -5.69 -7.30 -7.00
C ALA A 173 -6.44 -7.84 -5.78
N ASN A 174 -6.51 -7.07 -4.71
CA ASN A 174 -7.21 -7.47 -3.50
C ASN A 174 -8.73 -7.58 -3.72
N PHE A 175 -9.31 -6.83 -4.66
CA PHE A 175 -10.69 -7.03 -5.10
C PHE A 175 -10.87 -8.32 -5.91
N VAL A 176 -9.91 -8.66 -6.78
CA VAL A 176 -9.94 -9.89 -7.57
C VAL A 176 -9.76 -11.11 -6.67
N TRP A 177 -8.68 -11.13 -5.89
CA TRP A 177 -8.32 -12.28 -5.06
C TRP A 177 -9.28 -12.50 -3.89
N GLY A 178 -9.61 -11.44 -3.18
CA GLY A 178 -10.41 -11.49 -1.95
C GLY A 178 -11.92 -11.56 -2.16
N GLN A 179 -12.43 -10.99 -3.26
CA GLN A 179 -13.86 -10.81 -3.49
C GLN A 179 -14.35 -11.35 -4.84
N ASN A 180 -13.45 -11.90 -5.66
CA ASN A 180 -13.75 -12.40 -7.01
C ASN A 180 -14.32 -11.30 -7.94
N ILE A 181 -13.96 -10.03 -7.75
CA ILE A 181 -14.42 -8.91 -8.58
C ILE A 181 -13.44 -8.70 -9.73
N ARG A 182 -13.86 -8.98 -10.97
CA ARG A 182 -13.05 -8.78 -12.19
C ARG A 182 -13.24 -7.40 -12.83
N ASP A 183 -14.29 -6.71 -12.48
CA ASP A 183 -14.66 -5.41 -13.05
C ASP A 183 -14.53 -4.27 -12.01
N ASN A 184 -13.50 -4.37 -11.16
CA ASN A 184 -13.32 -3.47 -10.01
C ASN A 184 -13.18 -1.99 -10.42
N VAL A 185 -12.64 -1.70 -11.62
CA VAL A 185 -12.57 -0.32 -12.12
C VAL A 185 -13.95 0.21 -12.50
N ARG A 186 -14.91 -0.65 -12.86
CA ARG A 186 -16.31 -0.23 -13.12
C ARG A 186 -17.15 -0.20 -11.86
N SER A 187 -16.96 -1.18 -10.97
CA SER A 187 -17.83 -1.37 -9.80
C SER A 187 -17.30 -0.69 -8.54
N CYS A 188 -15.99 -0.69 -8.29
CA CYS A 188 -15.40 -0.19 -7.06
C CYS A 188 -14.80 1.23 -7.23
N TRP A 189 -14.07 1.47 -8.31
CA TRP A 189 -13.38 2.74 -8.53
C TRP A 189 -14.31 3.97 -8.46
N PRO A 190 -15.51 4.02 -9.07
CA PRO A 190 -16.39 5.19 -8.98
C PRO A 190 -16.79 5.57 -7.57
N LEU A 191 -16.85 4.59 -6.65
CA LEU A 191 -17.18 4.81 -5.24
C LEU A 191 -15.98 5.36 -4.47
N LEU A 192 -14.76 4.97 -4.86
CA LEU A 192 -13.54 5.20 -4.07
C LEU A 192 -12.68 6.34 -4.60
N LYS A 193 -12.72 6.63 -5.91
CA LYS A 193 -11.84 7.63 -6.56
C LYS A 193 -11.76 9.00 -5.87
N PRO A 194 -12.83 9.55 -5.22
CA PRO A 194 -12.72 10.84 -4.53
C PRO A 194 -11.81 10.80 -3.29
N TYR A 195 -11.52 9.60 -2.78
CA TYR A 195 -10.79 9.37 -1.54
C TYR A 195 -9.42 8.75 -1.75
N VAL A 196 -9.12 8.28 -2.96
CA VAL A 196 -7.84 7.63 -3.28
C VAL A 196 -6.72 8.66 -3.34
N SER A 197 -5.65 8.41 -2.58
CA SER A 197 -4.41 9.20 -2.58
C SER A 197 -3.18 8.35 -2.86
N HIS A 198 -3.34 7.03 -2.94
CA HIS A 198 -2.27 6.07 -3.19
C HIS A 198 -2.79 4.89 -4.01
N VAL A 199 -1.95 4.31 -4.86
CA VAL A 199 -2.36 3.19 -5.72
C VAL A 199 -1.26 2.14 -5.71
N HIS A 200 -1.62 0.89 -5.40
CA HIS A 200 -0.77 -0.27 -5.62
C HIS A 200 -0.97 -0.83 -7.02
N ILE A 201 0.11 -1.05 -7.71
CA ILE A 201 0.13 -1.75 -8.99
C ILE A 201 0.42 -3.22 -8.72
N LYS A 202 -0.66 -3.92 -8.50
CA LYS A 202 -0.71 -5.35 -8.22
C LYS A 202 -1.81 -5.95 -9.07
N ASP A 203 -1.52 -7.00 -9.78
CA ASP A 203 -2.49 -7.65 -10.65
C ASP A 203 -2.64 -9.13 -10.27
N TRP A 204 -3.83 -9.65 -10.45
CA TRP A 204 -4.16 -10.99 -10.01
C TRP A 204 -5.11 -11.67 -10.98
N LYS A 205 -4.87 -12.93 -11.27
CA LYS A 205 -5.76 -13.75 -12.09
C LYS A 205 -6.76 -14.48 -11.22
N LEU A 206 -8.04 -14.32 -11.50
CA LEU A 206 -9.10 -14.99 -10.74
C LEU A 206 -8.87 -16.51 -10.75
N GLY A 207 -8.86 -17.09 -9.54
CA GLY A 207 -8.57 -18.50 -9.32
C GLY A 207 -7.08 -18.84 -9.12
N SER A 208 -6.15 -17.90 -9.32
CA SER A 208 -4.78 -18.04 -8.84
C SER A 208 -4.78 -18.05 -7.32
N ARG A 209 -4.00 -18.98 -6.72
CA ARG A 209 -4.01 -19.15 -5.25
C ARG A 209 -2.76 -18.62 -4.55
N SER A 210 -1.67 -18.45 -5.26
CA SER A 210 -0.37 -18.24 -4.64
C SER A 210 0.48 -17.13 -5.24
N VAL A 211 0.21 -16.73 -6.48
CA VAL A 211 1.05 -15.73 -7.17
C VAL A 211 0.22 -14.73 -7.94
N GLY A 212 0.71 -13.49 -8.00
CA GLY A 212 0.18 -12.43 -8.83
C GLY A 212 0.44 -12.64 -10.32
N SER A 213 -0.01 -11.70 -11.10
CA SER A 213 0.23 -11.63 -12.55
C SER A 213 1.08 -10.39 -12.85
N LEU A 214 1.78 -10.40 -13.97
CA LEU A 214 2.38 -9.17 -14.47
C LEU A 214 1.29 -8.11 -14.68
N PRO A 215 1.57 -6.83 -14.39
CA PRO A 215 0.60 -5.75 -14.55
C PRO A 215 -0.03 -5.75 -15.95
N GLY A 216 -1.36 -5.83 -16.00
CA GLY A 216 -2.15 -5.91 -17.24
C GLY A 216 -2.39 -7.33 -17.77
N GLU A 217 -1.80 -8.37 -17.19
CA GLU A 217 -2.04 -9.77 -17.59
C GLU A 217 -3.07 -10.47 -16.67
N GLY A 218 -3.45 -9.84 -15.57
CA GLY A 218 -4.47 -10.33 -14.63
C GLY A 218 -5.87 -9.81 -14.91
N ASP A 219 -6.75 -9.99 -13.93
CA ASP A 219 -8.15 -9.53 -13.94
C ASP A 219 -8.34 -8.21 -13.15
N GLY A 220 -7.25 -7.57 -12.65
CA GLY A 220 -7.28 -6.34 -11.86
C GLY A 220 -7.57 -5.08 -12.66
N GLN A 221 -7.70 -5.18 -13.98
CA GLN A 221 -8.00 -4.05 -14.89
C GLN A 221 -6.99 -2.90 -14.83
N ILE A 222 -5.70 -3.20 -14.64
CA ILE A 222 -4.63 -2.18 -14.54
C ILE A 222 -4.66 -1.18 -15.70
N PRO A 223 -4.83 -1.58 -16.99
CA PRO A 223 -4.89 -0.62 -18.09
C PRO A 223 -6.07 0.35 -17.98
N ASP A 224 -7.24 -0.13 -17.49
CA ASP A 224 -8.43 0.71 -17.30
C ASP A 224 -8.22 1.67 -16.12
N LEU A 225 -7.65 1.19 -15.02
CA LEU A 225 -7.31 2.00 -13.84
C LEU A 225 -6.37 3.15 -14.23
N LEU A 226 -5.31 2.88 -14.98
CA LEU A 226 -4.38 3.91 -15.42
C LEU A 226 -5.06 4.96 -16.30
N ARG A 227 -5.98 4.59 -17.19
CA ARG A 227 -6.78 5.55 -17.96
C ARG A 227 -7.68 6.43 -17.07
N GLU A 228 -8.29 5.86 -16.04
CA GLU A 228 -9.07 6.63 -15.05
C GLU A 228 -8.19 7.59 -14.24
N LEU A 229 -6.98 7.16 -13.84
CA LEU A 229 -6.02 8.02 -13.14
C LEU A 229 -5.56 9.19 -14.04
N ALA A 230 -5.27 8.93 -15.31
CA ALA A 230 -4.95 9.98 -16.28
C ALA A 230 -6.10 10.98 -16.43
N ALA A 231 -7.33 10.49 -16.56
CA ALA A 231 -8.53 11.33 -16.72
C ALA A 231 -8.82 12.21 -15.50
N THR A 232 -8.42 11.79 -14.31
CA THR A 232 -8.58 12.56 -13.06
C THR A 232 -7.41 13.49 -12.75
N GLY A 233 -6.33 13.43 -13.52
CA GLY A 233 -5.10 14.20 -13.25
C GLY A 233 -4.39 13.74 -11.98
N TYR A 234 -4.39 12.45 -11.69
CA TYR A 234 -3.72 11.89 -10.53
C TYR A 234 -2.22 12.16 -10.55
N GLU A 235 -1.66 12.67 -9.46
CA GLU A 235 -0.24 13.02 -9.30
C GLU A 235 0.42 12.31 -8.09
N GLY A 236 -0.21 11.28 -7.58
CA GLY A 236 0.29 10.50 -6.44
C GLY A 236 1.33 9.45 -6.83
N PHE A 237 1.46 8.44 -6.00
CA PHE A 237 2.37 7.32 -6.23
C PHE A 237 1.64 6.14 -6.88
N LEU A 238 2.32 5.49 -7.82
CA LEU A 238 2.01 4.13 -8.27
C LEU A 238 3.08 3.22 -7.68
N THR A 239 2.71 2.45 -6.69
CA THR A 239 3.64 1.53 -6.01
C THR A 239 3.52 0.13 -6.56
N LEU A 240 4.62 -0.39 -7.12
CA LEU A 240 4.67 -1.77 -7.59
C LEU A 240 4.71 -2.75 -6.40
N GLU A 241 3.76 -3.68 -6.39
CA GLU A 241 3.64 -4.80 -5.43
C GLU A 241 3.26 -6.09 -6.18
N PRO A 242 4.09 -6.60 -7.09
CA PRO A 242 3.62 -7.57 -8.09
C PRO A 242 3.38 -8.99 -7.58
N HIS A 243 4.01 -9.45 -6.49
CA HIS A 243 3.82 -10.79 -5.88
C HIS A 243 3.95 -11.95 -6.89
N LEU A 244 5.00 -11.95 -7.73
CA LEU A 244 5.13 -12.86 -8.88
C LEU A 244 5.72 -14.24 -8.53
N ARG A 245 6.14 -14.46 -7.29
CA ARG A 245 6.56 -15.75 -6.72
C ARG A 245 5.76 -16.03 -5.45
N GLU A 246 5.80 -17.27 -5.00
CA GLU A 246 5.25 -17.63 -3.69
C GLU A 246 6.04 -16.92 -2.60
N GLY A 247 5.36 -16.02 -1.89
CA GLY A 247 5.94 -15.21 -0.82
C GLY A 247 5.73 -15.81 0.56
N GLY A 248 6.30 -15.14 1.58
CA GLY A 248 6.08 -15.46 2.98
C GLY A 248 4.73 -14.98 3.51
N GLN A 249 4.45 -15.29 4.77
CA GLN A 249 3.17 -14.99 5.43
C GLN A 249 2.77 -13.49 5.43
N PHE A 250 3.72 -12.56 5.31
CA PHE A 250 3.48 -11.12 5.48
C PHE A 250 3.97 -10.26 4.31
N GLY A 251 4.37 -10.86 3.19
CA GLY A 251 4.84 -10.12 2.03
C GLY A 251 4.93 -10.98 0.79
N GLY A 252 4.86 -10.33 -0.38
CA GLY A 252 5.11 -10.96 -1.65
C GLY A 252 6.59 -11.21 -1.88
N ASP A 253 6.88 -12.02 -2.87
CA ASP A 253 8.21 -12.20 -3.46
C ASP A 253 8.08 -12.14 -4.98
N SER A 254 9.04 -11.52 -5.63
CA SER A 254 9.09 -11.47 -7.09
C SER A 254 10.48 -11.78 -7.61
N GLY A 255 11.51 -11.43 -6.85
CA GLY A 255 12.90 -11.45 -7.26
C GLY A 255 13.19 -10.44 -8.38
N PRO A 256 14.48 -10.15 -8.64
CA PRO A 256 14.88 -9.04 -9.52
C PRO A 256 14.35 -9.18 -10.96
N GLU A 257 14.47 -10.35 -11.57
CA GLU A 257 14.09 -10.54 -12.97
C GLU A 257 12.59 -10.33 -13.25
N LEU A 258 11.72 -10.86 -12.37
CA LEU A 258 10.27 -10.69 -12.56
C LEU A 258 9.82 -9.29 -12.16
N PHE A 259 10.47 -8.70 -11.16
CA PHE A 259 10.17 -7.32 -10.76
C PHE A 259 10.56 -6.33 -11.88
N GLU A 260 11.71 -6.50 -12.55
CA GLU A 260 12.12 -5.71 -13.73
C GLU A 260 11.07 -5.81 -14.84
N ARG A 261 10.55 -7.02 -15.11
CA ARG A 261 9.46 -7.19 -16.08
C ARG A 261 8.20 -6.42 -15.68
N ALA A 262 7.85 -6.43 -14.39
CA ALA A 262 6.71 -5.65 -13.89
C ALA A 262 6.92 -4.14 -14.08
N ILE A 263 8.11 -3.61 -13.82
CA ILE A 263 8.46 -2.20 -14.09
C ILE A 263 8.28 -1.87 -15.57
N THR A 264 8.82 -2.72 -16.45
CA THR A 264 8.71 -2.54 -17.89
C THR A 264 7.24 -2.49 -18.35
N MET A 265 6.42 -3.41 -17.86
CA MET A 265 4.99 -3.45 -18.18
C MET A 265 4.27 -2.20 -17.67
N VAL A 266 4.51 -1.77 -16.42
CA VAL A 266 3.87 -0.56 -15.87
C VAL A 266 4.23 0.68 -16.69
N ARG A 267 5.50 0.86 -17.05
CA ARG A 267 5.92 2.00 -17.88
C ARG A 267 5.24 2.01 -19.24
N MET A 268 5.13 0.84 -19.89
CA MET A 268 4.43 0.71 -21.16
C MET A 268 2.94 1.09 -21.00
N LEU A 269 2.27 0.53 -19.99
CA LEU A 269 0.85 0.79 -19.72
C LEU A 269 0.60 2.27 -19.34
N CYS A 270 1.50 2.89 -18.58
CA CYS A 270 1.44 4.32 -18.28
C CYS A 270 1.55 5.16 -19.58
N SER A 271 2.49 4.84 -20.46
CA SER A 271 2.64 5.50 -21.75
C SER A 271 1.38 5.37 -22.60
N ASP A 272 0.79 4.17 -22.68
CA ASP A 272 -0.46 3.91 -23.41
C ASP A 272 -1.67 4.67 -22.82
N ALA A 273 -1.66 4.94 -21.52
CA ALA A 273 -2.67 5.75 -20.84
C ALA A 273 -2.38 7.27 -20.89
N GLY A 274 -1.25 7.71 -21.44
CA GLY A 274 -0.84 9.11 -21.46
C GLY A 274 -0.35 9.64 -20.12
N ILE A 275 0.14 8.75 -19.24
CA ILE A 275 0.72 9.10 -17.94
C ILE A 275 2.25 9.19 -18.08
N GLU A 276 2.80 10.35 -17.71
CA GLU A 276 4.24 10.48 -17.50
C GLU A 276 4.61 9.95 -16.11
N CYS A 277 5.41 8.88 -16.09
CA CYS A 277 5.93 8.24 -14.86
C CYS A 277 7.41 8.60 -14.69
N GLY A 278 7.77 9.13 -13.51
CA GLY A 278 9.15 9.46 -13.13
C GLY A 278 9.55 8.82 -11.81
#